data_51154ca9debb8ddb9f1d81de15b75cbd
#
_entry.id   51154ca9debb8ddb9f1d81de15b75cbd
#
_cell.length_a   1.000
_cell.length_b   1.000
_cell.length_c   1.000
_cell.angle_alpha   90.00
_cell.angle_beta   90.00
_cell.angle_gamma   90.00
#
_symmetry.space_group_name_H-M   'P 1'
#
loop_
_entity.id
_entity.type
_entity.pdbx_description
1 polymer ?
#
loop_
_entity_poly.entity_id
_entity_poly.type
_entity_poly.pdbx_seq_one_letter_code
_entity_poly.pdbx_strand_id
1 'polypeptide(L)'
;VDRTGELVSRYTGAEDSYVTSCASAGIAIAVAAAITRGDQARVTLMPDSAGMANEVVMLRGHNVDYGAPITSAIRLGGGRVVEVGSSNLAARWQLESAITDSTAALLYVKSHHCVQKGMLSIADFVQVAQVHNLPLIVDAAAEEDLHAWVASGADMVVYSGAKAFNAPTSGFITGKKQWIAACKAQHHGIARAMKIGKENMVGLVYALENYHQGQTVVTAEALRPVAQAISEIRGLDADIEQDEAGRAIWRIRIRVNAQELGMDAYAVEAQLREGDIAIYARRYNLHQGVFSLDPRT
;
A
#
# COMPACT_ATOMS: atom_id res chain seq x y z
N VAL A 1 13.96 18.37 0.03
CA VAL A 1 12.63 17.78 0.33
C VAL A 1 11.55 18.53 -0.43
N ASP A 2 11.44 19.86 -0.28
CA ASP A 2 10.36 20.64 -0.92
C ASP A 2 10.43 20.55 -2.44
N ARG A 3 11.61 20.77 -3.04
CA ARG A 3 11.77 20.64 -4.49
C ARG A 3 11.43 19.23 -5.02
N THR A 4 11.75 18.19 -4.26
CA THR A 4 11.38 16.82 -4.62
C THR A 4 9.87 16.64 -4.54
N GLY A 5 9.21 17.21 -3.52
CA GLY A 5 7.74 17.20 -3.41
C GLY A 5 7.06 17.86 -4.60
N GLU A 6 7.54 19.05 -5.03
CA GLU A 6 7.04 19.74 -6.23
C GLU A 6 7.15 18.88 -7.50
N LEU A 7 8.25 18.14 -7.64
CA LEU A 7 8.43 17.23 -8.78
C LEU A 7 7.45 16.06 -8.71
N VAL A 8 7.27 15.44 -7.53
CA VAL A 8 6.30 14.35 -7.33
C VAL A 8 4.88 14.82 -7.67
N SER A 9 4.49 16.05 -7.26
CA SER A 9 3.17 16.60 -7.54
C SER A 9 2.89 16.74 -9.05
N ARG A 10 3.91 16.98 -9.87
CA ARG A 10 3.74 17.01 -11.34
C ARG A 10 3.34 15.66 -11.92
N TYR A 11 3.83 14.56 -11.33
CA TYR A 11 3.49 13.21 -11.78
C TYR A 11 2.16 12.71 -11.22
N THR A 12 1.73 13.22 -10.06
CA THR A 12 0.48 12.79 -9.41
C THR A 12 -0.72 13.68 -9.72
N GLY A 13 -0.46 14.89 -10.23
CA GLY A 13 -1.51 15.91 -10.43
C GLY A 13 -2.05 16.50 -9.12
N ALA A 14 -1.42 16.23 -7.98
CA ALA A 14 -1.83 16.74 -6.68
C ALA A 14 -1.38 18.20 -6.46
N GLU A 15 -2.01 18.87 -5.49
CA GLU A 15 -1.66 20.25 -5.12
C GLU A 15 -0.25 20.35 -4.52
N ASP A 16 0.18 19.37 -3.73
CA ASP A 16 1.51 19.29 -3.12
C ASP A 16 1.87 17.85 -2.75
N SER A 17 3.16 17.59 -2.47
CA SER A 17 3.65 16.29 -2.03
C SER A 17 4.80 16.39 -1.04
N TYR A 18 4.97 15.32 -0.25
CA TYR A 18 6.05 15.18 0.73
C TYR A 18 6.69 13.80 0.59
N VAL A 19 8.00 13.75 0.39
CA VAL A 19 8.74 12.49 0.24
C VAL A 19 9.13 11.92 1.59
N THR A 20 9.03 10.60 1.73
CA THR A 20 9.25 9.83 2.96
C THR A 20 10.23 8.69 2.72
N SER A 21 10.76 8.09 3.79
CA SER A 21 11.68 6.96 3.69
C SER A 21 11.01 5.68 3.18
N CYS A 22 9.72 5.53 3.38
CA CYS A 22 8.89 4.43 2.86
C CYS A 22 7.40 4.76 3.03
N ALA A 23 6.51 3.94 2.48
CA ALA A 23 5.07 4.13 2.63
C ALA A 23 4.60 4.02 4.08
N SER A 24 5.17 3.10 4.88
CA SER A 24 4.81 2.98 6.31
C SER A 24 5.13 4.24 7.10
N ALA A 25 6.28 4.88 6.82
CA ALA A 25 6.61 6.21 7.35
C ALA A 25 5.61 7.26 6.84
N GLY A 26 5.18 7.16 5.58
CA GLY A 26 4.15 8.02 5.02
C GLY A 26 2.83 7.92 5.76
N ILE A 27 2.37 6.72 6.08
CA ILE A 27 1.15 6.51 6.87
C ILE A 27 1.28 7.13 8.26
N ALA A 28 2.40 6.86 8.98
CA ALA A 28 2.63 7.42 10.31
C ALA A 28 2.63 8.96 10.29
N ILE A 29 3.30 9.55 9.30
CA ILE A 29 3.36 11.02 9.14
C ILE A 29 1.99 11.60 8.78
N ALA A 30 1.22 10.96 7.89
CA ALA A 30 -0.13 11.40 7.53
C ALA A 30 -1.09 11.36 8.72
N VAL A 31 -1.01 10.31 9.54
CA VAL A 31 -1.78 10.18 10.79
C VAL A 31 -1.41 11.30 11.77
N ALA A 32 -0.12 11.52 12.01
CA ALA A 32 0.35 12.59 12.89
C ALA A 32 -0.06 13.99 12.36
N ALA A 33 -0.03 14.18 11.03
CA ALA A 33 -0.50 15.41 10.41
C ALA A 33 -2.01 15.63 10.63
N ALA A 34 -2.82 14.59 10.52
CA ALA A 34 -4.26 14.64 10.79
C ALA A 34 -4.57 15.00 12.25
N ILE A 35 -3.81 14.44 13.20
CA ILE A 35 -3.96 14.70 14.65
C ILE A 35 -3.55 16.13 14.98
N THR A 36 -2.37 16.56 14.52
CA THR A 36 -1.79 17.86 14.91
C THR A 36 -2.31 19.02 14.07
N ARG A 37 -2.81 18.76 12.84
CA ARG A 37 -3.23 19.78 11.87
C ARG A 37 -2.15 20.86 11.61
N GLY A 38 -0.88 20.48 11.76
CA GLY A 38 0.26 21.37 11.57
C GLY A 38 0.54 22.33 12.75
N ASP A 39 -0.20 22.23 13.85
CA ASP A 39 0.09 22.99 15.06
C ASP A 39 1.45 22.60 15.62
N GLN A 40 2.35 23.57 15.74
CA GLN A 40 3.76 23.32 16.08
C GLN A 40 3.92 22.75 17.50
N ALA A 41 3.11 23.17 18.46
CA ALA A 41 3.17 22.68 19.83
C ALA A 41 2.76 21.19 19.86
N ARG A 42 1.69 20.83 19.16
CA ARG A 42 1.24 19.44 19.04
C ARG A 42 2.24 18.57 18.28
N VAL A 43 2.85 19.09 17.21
CA VAL A 43 3.88 18.40 16.43
C VAL A 43 5.06 17.94 17.31
N THR A 44 5.49 18.77 18.26
CA THR A 44 6.62 18.43 19.15
C THR A 44 6.28 17.38 20.22
N LEU A 45 5.00 17.15 20.48
CA LEU A 45 4.55 16.13 21.43
C LEU A 45 4.45 14.74 20.78
N MET A 46 4.30 14.67 19.44
CA MET A 46 4.09 13.40 18.77
C MET A 46 5.25 12.40 18.98
N PRO A 47 4.98 11.12 19.15
CA PRO A 47 3.69 10.42 18.98
C PRO A 47 2.75 10.42 20.19
N ASP A 48 3.09 11.13 21.30
CA ASP A 48 2.16 11.29 22.41
C ASP A 48 1.02 12.24 21.98
N SER A 49 -0.15 11.66 21.75
CA SER A 49 -1.36 12.33 21.31
C SER A 49 -2.42 12.46 22.42
N ALA A 50 -2.01 12.29 23.69
CA ALA A 50 -2.92 12.40 24.83
C ALA A 50 -3.63 13.76 24.83
N GLY A 51 -4.95 13.75 25.01
CA GLY A 51 -5.78 14.96 24.99
C GLY A 51 -6.06 15.55 23.60
N MET A 52 -5.62 14.91 22.52
CA MET A 52 -5.95 15.27 21.14
C MET A 52 -6.97 14.31 20.55
N ALA A 53 -7.75 14.75 19.56
CA ALA A 53 -8.47 13.83 18.68
C ALA A 53 -7.44 12.97 17.94
N ASN A 54 -7.45 11.66 18.17
CA ASN A 54 -6.42 10.76 17.70
C ASN A 54 -6.94 9.42 17.13
N GLU A 55 -8.26 9.26 17.08
CA GLU A 55 -8.85 8.06 16.48
C GLU A 55 -8.71 8.06 14.96
N VAL A 56 -8.27 6.92 14.44
CA VAL A 56 -8.20 6.65 13.00
C VAL A 56 -9.18 5.53 12.69
N VAL A 57 -10.27 5.87 12.01
CA VAL A 57 -11.33 4.92 11.66
C VAL A 57 -10.99 4.22 10.35
N MET A 58 -11.02 2.90 10.35
CA MET A 58 -10.74 2.06 9.18
C MET A 58 -11.62 0.81 9.16
N LEU A 59 -11.76 0.18 8.00
CA LEU A 59 -12.46 -1.10 7.90
C LEU A 59 -11.63 -2.23 8.52
N ARG A 60 -12.27 -3.14 9.23
CA ARG A 60 -11.62 -4.36 9.72
C ARG A 60 -11.04 -5.20 8.59
N GLY A 61 -11.71 -5.29 7.45
CA GLY A 61 -11.19 -5.97 6.25
C GLY A 61 -9.98 -5.28 5.61
N HIS A 62 -9.64 -4.06 6.03
CA HIS A 62 -8.46 -3.30 5.62
C HIS A 62 -7.30 -3.38 6.63
N ASN A 63 -7.50 -4.03 7.78
CA ASN A 63 -6.41 -4.27 8.74
C ASN A 63 -5.55 -5.44 8.24
N VAL A 64 -4.56 -5.10 7.42
CA VAL A 64 -3.68 -6.05 6.73
C VAL A 64 -2.31 -6.11 7.35
N ASP A 65 -1.66 -7.27 7.21
CA ASP A 65 -0.23 -7.47 7.47
C ASP A 65 0.50 -7.58 6.12
N TYR A 66 1.49 -6.71 5.93
CA TYR A 66 2.34 -6.66 4.72
C TYR A 66 3.83 -6.92 5.07
N GLY A 67 4.09 -7.66 6.16
CA GLY A 67 5.37 -7.85 6.83
C GLY A 67 5.45 -7.11 8.16
N ALA A 68 4.46 -6.23 8.40
CA ALA A 68 4.09 -5.63 9.68
C ALA A 68 2.60 -5.25 9.63
N PRO A 69 1.86 -5.31 10.74
CA PRO A 69 0.49 -4.85 10.76
C PRO A 69 0.40 -3.36 10.43
N ILE A 70 -0.52 -2.96 9.57
CA ILE A 70 -0.72 -1.54 9.22
C ILE A 70 -1.03 -0.68 10.47
N THR A 71 -1.65 -1.27 11.46
CA THR A 71 -1.94 -0.62 12.75
C THR A 71 -0.68 -0.17 13.49
N SER A 72 0.48 -0.77 13.21
CA SER A 72 1.77 -0.32 13.76
C SER A 72 2.16 1.04 13.22
N ALA A 73 1.99 1.29 11.90
CA ALA A 73 2.26 2.59 11.31
C ALA A 73 1.30 3.67 11.84
N ILE A 74 0.01 3.33 12.04
CA ILE A 74 -0.98 4.24 12.62
C ILE A 74 -0.55 4.63 14.06
N ARG A 75 -0.18 3.65 14.90
CA ARG A 75 0.26 3.90 16.29
C ARG A 75 1.56 4.69 16.35
N LEU A 76 2.52 4.44 15.46
CA LEU A 76 3.73 5.24 15.33
C LEU A 76 3.42 6.72 15.04
N GLY A 77 2.34 6.99 14.32
CA GLY A 77 1.81 8.33 14.08
C GLY A 77 1.01 8.91 15.25
N GLY A 78 0.92 8.21 16.40
CA GLY A 78 0.13 8.61 17.55
C GLY A 78 -1.36 8.29 17.44
N GLY A 79 -1.78 7.56 16.39
CA GLY A 79 -3.19 7.22 16.14
C GLY A 79 -3.69 6.04 16.97
N ARG A 80 -4.92 6.13 17.46
CA ARG A 80 -5.70 5.04 18.02
C ARG A 80 -6.60 4.44 16.95
N VAL A 81 -6.41 3.16 16.65
CA VAL A 81 -7.16 2.47 15.61
C VAL A 81 -8.59 2.20 16.08
N VAL A 82 -9.57 2.55 15.24
CA VAL A 82 -10.99 2.20 15.40
C VAL A 82 -11.41 1.40 14.18
N GLU A 83 -11.60 0.10 14.37
CA GLU A 83 -12.04 -0.81 13.32
C GLU A 83 -13.54 -0.85 13.21
N VAL A 84 -14.07 -0.76 11.99
CA VAL A 84 -15.51 -0.84 11.71
C VAL A 84 -15.85 -2.00 10.78
N GLY A 85 -17.07 -2.49 10.91
CA GLY A 85 -17.55 -3.64 10.15
C GLY A 85 -17.02 -4.97 10.68
N SER A 86 -17.26 -6.00 9.89
CA SER A 86 -16.74 -7.36 10.08
C SER A 86 -15.57 -7.61 9.13
N SER A 87 -14.95 -8.79 9.23
CA SER A 87 -13.84 -9.15 8.34
C SER A 87 -14.23 -9.20 6.85
N ASN A 88 -15.50 -9.45 6.54
CA ASN A 88 -15.99 -9.70 5.18
C ASN A 88 -17.21 -8.84 4.78
N LEU A 89 -17.65 -7.93 5.65
CA LEU A 89 -18.79 -7.06 5.38
C LEU A 89 -18.67 -5.75 6.15
N ALA A 90 -18.88 -4.65 5.47
CA ALA A 90 -18.98 -3.32 6.07
C ALA A 90 -20.11 -2.53 5.41
N ALA A 91 -20.88 -1.78 6.21
CA ALA A 91 -21.93 -0.90 5.76
C ALA A 91 -21.62 0.55 6.14
N ARG A 92 -22.11 1.49 5.35
CA ARG A 92 -21.87 2.94 5.53
C ARG A 92 -22.25 3.44 6.93
N TRP A 93 -23.40 3.01 7.45
CA TRP A 93 -23.84 3.41 8.79
C TRP A 93 -22.86 3.00 9.90
N GLN A 94 -22.11 1.88 9.71
CA GLN A 94 -21.08 1.46 10.68
C GLN A 94 -19.89 2.42 10.67
N LEU A 95 -19.48 2.90 9.48
CA LEU A 95 -18.42 3.91 9.35
C LEU A 95 -18.86 5.23 10.00
N GLU A 96 -20.07 5.70 9.70
CA GLU A 96 -20.61 6.94 10.24
C GLU A 96 -20.80 6.88 11.77
N SER A 97 -21.29 5.76 12.29
CA SER A 97 -21.52 5.58 13.75
C SER A 97 -20.22 5.50 14.58
N ALA A 98 -19.09 5.20 13.94
CA ALA A 98 -17.80 5.13 14.61
C ALA A 98 -17.10 6.50 14.71
N ILE A 99 -17.61 7.51 14.04
CA ILE A 99 -17.06 8.86 14.05
C ILE A 99 -17.53 9.58 15.31
N THR A 100 -16.57 10.11 16.07
CA THR A 100 -16.76 10.86 17.31
C THR A 100 -15.93 12.14 17.29
N ASP A 101 -16.05 12.96 18.32
CA ASP A 101 -15.20 14.16 18.53
C ASP A 101 -13.72 13.79 18.72
N SER A 102 -13.41 12.53 19.01
CA SER A 102 -12.04 12.01 19.11
C SER A 102 -11.48 11.54 17.76
N THR A 103 -12.28 11.52 16.70
CA THR A 103 -11.84 11.06 15.37
C THR A 103 -10.96 12.13 14.71
N ALA A 104 -9.72 11.75 14.37
CA ALA A 104 -8.76 12.60 13.68
C ALA A 104 -8.76 12.40 12.15
N ALA A 105 -8.99 11.16 11.69
CA ALA A 105 -8.96 10.81 10.27
C ALA A 105 -9.74 9.54 9.96
N LEU A 106 -10.10 9.39 8.68
CA LEU A 106 -10.47 8.12 8.08
C LEU A 106 -9.27 7.55 7.31
N LEU A 107 -9.07 6.24 7.36
CA LEU A 107 -8.04 5.53 6.60
C LEU A 107 -8.68 4.47 5.68
N TYR A 108 -8.40 4.57 4.39
CA TYR A 108 -8.76 3.58 3.38
C TYR A 108 -7.49 2.87 2.88
N VAL A 109 -7.50 1.53 2.85
CA VAL A 109 -6.35 0.77 2.35
C VAL A 109 -6.71 0.13 1.03
N LYS A 110 -5.95 0.45 -0.02
CA LYS A 110 -6.02 -0.23 -1.30
C LYS A 110 -4.85 -1.19 -1.40
N SER A 111 -5.15 -2.48 -1.24
CA SER A 111 -4.15 -3.54 -1.31
C SER A 111 -4.81 -4.85 -1.75
N HIS A 112 -4.03 -5.71 -2.41
CA HIS A 112 -4.45 -7.09 -2.70
C HIS A 112 -4.56 -7.97 -1.44
N HIS A 113 -4.02 -7.52 -0.32
CA HIS A 113 -4.19 -8.19 0.97
C HIS A 113 -5.53 -7.89 1.64
N CYS A 114 -6.22 -6.82 1.22
CA CYS A 114 -7.52 -6.45 1.77
C CYS A 114 -8.63 -7.38 1.30
N VAL A 115 -9.63 -7.59 2.15
CA VAL A 115 -10.89 -8.18 1.71
C VAL A 115 -11.55 -7.21 0.71
N GLN A 116 -11.91 -7.71 -0.46
CA GLN A 116 -12.50 -6.91 -1.54
C GLN A 116 -14.03 -6.97 -1.52
N LYS A 117 -14.58 -8.19 -1.37
CA LYS A 117 -16.02 -8.41 -1.42
C LYS A 117 -16.69 -7.93 -0.13
N GLY A 118 -17.77 -7.16 -0.27
CA GLY A 118 -18.58 -6.71 0.87
C GLY A 118 -18.00 -5.51 1.63
N MET A 119 -16.93 -4.91 1.13
CA MET A 119 -16.33 -3.70 1.73
C MET A 119 -16.90 -2.42 1.10
N LEU A 120 -16.84 -1.32 1.85
CA LEU A 120 -17.17 0.01 1.34
C LEU A 120 -16.17 0.43 0.27
N SER A 121 -16.65 1.18 -0.71
CA SER A 121 -15.83 1.79 -1.76
C SER A 121 -15.08 3.02 -1.24
N ILE A 122 -14.05 3.46 -1.98
CA ILE A 122 -13.40 4.74 -1.69
C ILE A 122 -14.37 5.92 -1.82
N ALA A 123 -15.33 5.85 -2.73
CA ALA A 123 -16.35 6.89 -2.89
C ALA A 123 -17.23 7.05 -1.64
N ASP A 124 -17.57 5.93 -0.96
CA ASP A 124 -18.28 5.97 0.32
C ASP A 124 -17.44 6.69 1.39
N PHE A 125 -16.14 6.38 1.46
CA PHE A 125 -15.22 7.04 2.40
C PHE A 125 -15.08 8.53 2.13
N VAL A 126 -14.94 8.93 0.86
CA VAL A 126 -14.85 10.35 0.47
C VAL A 126 -16.12 11.10 0.90
N GLN A 127 -17.29 10.54 0.65
CA GLN A 127 -18.56 11.17 1.04
C GLN A 127 -18.67 11.32 2.56
N VAL A 128 -18.35 10.28 3.32
CA VAL A 128 -18.39 10.31 4.78
C VAL A 128 -17.34 11.31 5.34
N ALA A 129 -16.12 11.30 4.81
CA ALA A 129 -15.08 12.25 5.19
C ALA A 129 -15.52 13.71 4.98
N GLN A 130 -16.13 14.01 3.83
CA GLN A 130 -16.65 15.34 3.51
C GLN A 130 -17.77 15.78 4.46
N VAL A 131 -18.76 14.90 4.72
CA VAL A 131 -19.88 15.20 5.62
C VAL A 131 -19.40 15.53 7.04
N HIS A 132 -18.38 14.80 7.51
CA HIS A 132 -17.86 14.97 8.88
C HIS A 132 -16.65 15.92 8.97
N ASN A 133 -16.25 16.54 7.85
CA ASN A 133 -15.07 17.42 7.76
C ASN A 133 -13.79 16.79 8.34
N LEU A 134 -13.59 15.51 8.02
CA LEU A 134 -12.41 14.73 8.42
C LEU A 134 -11.49 14.50 7.22
N PRO A 135 -10.17 14.46 7.40
CA PRO A 135 -9.27 14.06 6.32
C PRO A 135 -9.38 12.56 6.03
N LEU A 136 -9.34 12.25 4.74
CA LEU A 136 -9.22 10.88 4.25
C LEU A 136 -7.78 10.60 3.84
N ILE A 137 -7.17 9.63 4.51
CA ILE A 137 -5.86 9.05 4.17
C ILE A 137 -6.11 7.80 3.33
N VAL A 138 -5.44 7.67 2.19
CA VAL A 138 -5.46 6.47 1.36
C VAL A 138 -4.08 5.84 1.34
N ASP A 139 -3.98 4.60 1.79
CA ASP A 139 -2.79 3.77 1.55
C ASP A 139 -2.92 3.13 0.16
N ALA A 140 -2.16 3.63 -0.79
CA ALA A 140 -2.02 3.15 -2.16
C ALA A 140 -0.59 2.66 -2.43
N ALA A 141 0.08 2.11 -1.42
CA ALA A 141 1.51 1.79 -1.46
C ALA A 141 1.91 0.85 -2.62
N ALA A 142 1.01 -0.02 -3.08
CA ALA A 142 1.28 -0.98 -4.15
C ALA A 142 0.58 -0.64 -5.47
N GLU A 143 -0.09 0.51 -5.54
CA GLU A 143 -0.84 0.91 -6.71
C GLU A 143 0.06 1.57 -7.76
N GLU A 144 -0.32 1.35 -9.01
CA GLU A 144 0.43 1.79 -10.20
C GLU A 144 -0.09 3.12 -10.74
N ASP A 145 -1.35 3.45 -10.48
CA ASP A 145 -1.98 4.68 -10.96
C ASP A 145 -1.67 5.84 -10.02
N LEU A 146 -0.92 6.82 -10.53
CA LEU A 146 -0.52 8.01 -9.80
C LEU A 146 -1.64 9.06 -9.66
N HIS A 147 -2.68 8.98 -10.50
CA HIS A 147 -3.73 10.00 -10.59
C HIS A 147 -5.05 9.57 -9.95
N ALA A 148 -5.45 8.31 -10.11
CA ALA A 148 -6.79 7.84 -9.74
C ALA A 148 -7.14 8.10 -8.27
N TRP A 149 -6.19 7.85 -7.36
CA TRP A 149 -6.43 8.00 -5.92
C TRP A 149 -6.45 9.46 -5.47
N VAL A 150 -5.67 10.33 -6.11
CA VAL A 150 -5.73 11.78 -5.91
C VAL A 150 -7.06 12.32 -6.45
N ALA A 151 -7.43 11.93 -7.66
CA ALA A 151 -8.67 12.33 -8.31
C ALA A 151 -9.93 11.80 -7.60
N SER A 152 -9.82 10.76 -6.78
CA SER A 152 -10.95 10.23 -5.98
C SER A 152 -11.51 11.22 -4.97
N GLY A 153 -10.74 12.25 -4.59
CA GLY A 153 -11.10 13.23 -3.57
C GLY A 153 -10.46 12.95 -2.21
N ALA A 154 -9.52 12.00 -2.13
CA ALA A 154 -8.72 11.77 -0.93
C ALA A 154 -7.89 13.04 -0.57
N ASP A 155 -7.67 13.24 0.72
CA ASP A 155 -6.89 14.38 1.21
C ASP A 155 -5.38 14.10 1.20
N MET A 156 -5.00 12.87 1.51
CA MET A 156 -3.63 12.39 1.52
C MET A 156 -3.58 10.98 0.93
N VAL A 157 -2.74 10.76 -0.07
CA VAL A 157 -2.50 9.45 -0.68
C VAL A 157 -1.06 9.06 -0.47
N VAL A 158 -0.82 7.85 0.03
CA VAL A 158 0.52 7.34 0.36
C VAL A 158 0.92 6.27 -0.64
N TYR A 159 2.07 6.48 -1.29
CA TYR A 159 2.67 5.53 -2.23
C TYR A 159 4.02 5.03 -1.75
N SER A 160 4.38 3.82 -2.18
CA SER A 160 5.74 3.29 -2.05
C SER A 160 6.51 3.50 -3.35
N GLY A 161 7.67 4.14 -3.27
CA GLY A 161 8.56 4.27 -4.44
C GLY A 161 9.18 2.93 -4.85
N ALA A 162 9.45 2.06 -3.87
CA ALA A 162 10.14 0.79 -4.08
C ALA A 162 9.22 -0.37 -4.56
N LYS A 163 7.94 -0.10 -4.84
CA LYS A 163 6.99 -1.11 -5.35
C LYS A 163 6.76 -0.88 -6.85
N ALA A 164 5.61 -0.36 -7.23
CA ALA A 164 5.22 -0.19 -8.64
C ALA A 164 6.19 0.69 -9.46
N PHE A 165 6.89 1.60 -8.81
CA PHE A 165 7.76 2.57 -9.48
C PHE A 165 9.22 2.12 -9.59
N ASN A 166 9.60 0.98 -8.99
CA ASN A 166 10.97 0.44 -9.01
C ASN A 166 12.06 1.43 -8.56
N ALA A 167 11.68 2.38 -7.68
CA ALA A 167 12.63 3.31 -7.07
C ALA A 167 13.40 2.66 -5.92
N PRO A 168 14.53 3.23 -5.48
CA PRO A 168 15.14 2.87 -4.22
C PRO A 168 14.15 3.02 -3.06
N THR A 169 14.49 2.47 -1.89
CA THR A 169 13.64 2.54 -0.68
C THR A 169 13.20 3.97 -0.41
N SER A 170 11.96 4.25 -0.69
CA SER A 170 11.33 5.56 -0.63
C SER A 170 9.81 5.43 -0.59
N GLY A 171 9.15 6.52 -0.27
CA GLY A 171 7.72 6.70 -0.39
C GLY A 171 7.39 8.17 -0.54
N PHE A 172 6.13 8.48 -0.75
CA PHE A 172 5.66 9.85 -0.77
C PHE A 172 4.19 9.93 -0.35
N ILE A 173 3.83 11.08 0.21
CA ILE A 173 2.47 11.49 0.50
C ILE A 173 2.14 12.59 -0.49
N THR A 174 1.02 12.47 -1.19
CA THR A 174 0.56 13.44 -2.19
C THR A 174 -0.91 13.76 -1.96
N GLY A 175 -1.34 14.99 -2.21
CA GLY A 175 -2.74 15.37 -1.99
C GLY A 175 -2.95 16.86 -1.82
N LYS A 176 -3.90 17.24 -0.95
CA LYS A 176 -4.28 18.63 -0.72
C LYS A 176 -3.19 19.38 0.04
N LYS A 177 -2.88 20.58 -0.44
CA LYS A 177 -1.79 21.42 0.05
C LYS A 177 -1.80 21.64 1.56
N GLN A 178 -2.96 21.85 2.16
CA GLN A 178 -3.10 22.04 3.61
C GLN A 178 -2.61 20.83 4.41
N TRP A 179 -2.93 19.61 3.98
CA TRP A 179 -2.55 18.38 4.66
C TRP A 179 -1.09 18.02 4.41
N ILE A 180 -0.60 18.29 3.21
CA ILE A 180 0.83 18.11 2.91
C ILE A 180 1.68 19.10 3.70
N ALA A 181 1.21 20.34 3.93
CA ALA A 181 1.88 21.29 4.82
C ALA A 181 1.94 20.76 6.26
N ALA A 182 0.86 20.15 6.76
CA ALA A 182 0.86 19.49 8.08
C ALA A 182 1.80 18.27 8.14
N CYS A 183 1.93 17.49 7.04
CA CYS A 183 2.95 16.44 6.92
C CYS A 183 4.37 17.00 6.98
N LYS A 184 4.65 18.10 6.26
CA LYS A 184 5.95 18.79 6.27
C LYS A 184 6.31 19.31 7.67
N ALA A 185 5.33 19.80 8.43
CA ALA A 185 5.52 20.24 9.81
C ALA A 185 6.05 19.12 10.71
N GLN A 186 5.69 17.86 10.46
CA GLN A 186 6.20 16.70 11.21
C GLN A 186 7.72 16.50 11.10
N HIS A 187 8.40 17.22 10.20
CA HIS A 187 9.87 17.25 10.17
C HIS A 187 10.49 17.77 11.49
N HIS A 188 9.73 18.57 12.24
CA HIS A 188 10.09 19.04 13.57
C HIS A 188 9.59 18.09 14.70
N GLY A 189 8.95 17.00 14.35
CA GLY A 189 8.44 15.95 15.23
C GLY A 189 8.87 14.56 14.75
N ILE A 190 7.92 13.62 14.63
CA ILE A 190 8.21 12.20 14.34
C ILE A 190 8.90 11.95 13.00
N ALA A 191 8.62 12.77 11.98
CA ALA A 191 9.23 12.59 10.66
C ALA A 191 10.76 12.82 10.68
N ARG A 192 11.29 13.42 11.73
CA ARG A 192 12.73 13.56 11.90
C ARG A 192 13.44 12.22 12.02
N ALA A 193 12.84 11.27 12.73
CA ALA A 193 13.34 9.90 12.85
C ALA A 193 13.12 9.07 11.57
N MET A 194 12.21 9.48 10.69
CA MET A 194 11.82 8.81 9.45
C MET A 194 12.38 9.51 8.20
N LYS A 195 13.49 10.22 8.36
CA LYS A 195 14.08 11.05 7.29
C LYS A 195 14.59 10.19 6.13
N ILE A 196 14.22 10.58 4.91
CA ILE A 196 14.75 9.99 3.67
C ILE A 196 16.15 10.56 3.33
N GLY A 197 17.04 9.73 2.78
CA GLY A 197 18.32 10.14 2.24
C GLY A 197 18.20 10.91 0.92
N LYS A 198 19.18 11.74 0.60
CA LYS A 198 19.19 12.53 -0.66
C LYS A 198 19.31 11.64 -1.88
N GLU A 199 20.09 10.59 -1.80
CA GLU A 199 20.28 9.57 -2.82
C GLU A 199 18.94 8.91 -3.20
N ASN A 200 18.14 8.56 -2.20
CA ASN A 200 16.82 7.94 -2.40
C ASN A 200 15.80 8.95 -2.97
N MET A 201 15.91 10.23 -2.60
CA MET A 201 15.09 11.28 -3.23
C MET A 201 15.36 11.41 -4.73
N VAL A 202 16.65 11.40 -5.12
CA VAL A 202 17.05 11.48 -6.53
C VAL A 202 16.60 10.23 -7.26
N GLY A 203 16.82 9.05 -6.67
CA GLY A 203 16.37 7.78 -7.25
C GLY A 203 14.85 7.70 -7.43
N LEU A 204 14.07 8.23 -6.48
CA LEU A 204 12.61 8.31 -6.60
C LEU A 204 12.20 9.22 -7.78
N VAL A 205 12.78 10.41 -7.88
CA VAL A 205 12.45 11.35 -8.96
C VAL A 205 12.80 10.74 -10.31
N TYR A 206 13.99 10.15 -10.43
CA TYR A 206 14.42 9.46 -11.66
C TYR A 206 13.47 8.32 -12.04
N ALA A 207 13.05 7.52 -11.07
CA ALA A 207 12.11 6.43 -11.29
C ALA A 207 10.75 6.93 -11.78
N LEU A 208 10.21 8.01 -11.15
CA LEU A 208 8.93 8.60 -11.58
C LEU A 208 9.03 9.27 -12.96
N GLU A 209 10.16 9.88 -13.29
CA GLU A 209 10.40 10.49 -14.62
C GLU A 209 10.41 9.44 -15.73
N ASN A 210 10.90 8.24 -15.42
CA ASN A 210 10.97 7.12 -16.37
C ASN A 210 9.82 6.12 -16.17
N TYR A 211 8.86 6.44 -15.31
CA TYR A 211 7.71 5.56 -15.07
C TYR A 211 6.70 5.69 -16.20
N HIS A 212 6.42 4.57 -16.83
CA HIS A 212 5.39 4.45 -17.85
C HIS A 212 4.33 3.46 -17.38
N GLN A 213 3.19 3.97 -16.96
CA GLN A 213 2.08 3.15 -16.50
C GLN A 213 1.66 2.15 -17.58
N GLY A 214 1.57 0.86 -17.22
CA GLY A 214 1.09 -0.19 -18.09
C GLY A 214 2.10 -0.73 -19.13
N GLN A 215 3.36 -0.29 -19.15
CA GLN A 215 4.35 -0.79 -20.11
C GLN A 215 4.82 -2.23 -19.88
N THR A 216 4.53 -2.82 -18.74
CA THR A 216 4.95 -4.20 -18.41
C THR A 216 3.76 -5.09 -18.05
N VAL A 217 2.61 -4.90 -18.69
CA VAL A 217 1.49 -5.82 -18.48
C VAL A 217 1.77 -7.09 -19.26
N VAL A 218 2.32 -8.09 -18.59
CA VAL A 218 2.36 -9.45 -19.14
C VAL A 218 0.92 -9.98 -19.12
N THR A 219 0.36 -10.23 -20.31
CA THR A 219 -1.03 -10.69 -20.43
C THR A 219 -1.16 -12.18 -20.07
N ALA A 220 -2.38 -12.61 -19.76
CA ALA A 220 -2.68 -14.03 -19.55
C ALA A 220 -2.27 -14.89 -20.75
N GLU A 221 -2.46 -14.37 -21.98
CA GLU A 221 -2.10 -15.05 -23.25
C GLU A 221 -0.60 -15.28 -23.34
N ALA A 222 0.21 -14.30 -22.94
CA ALA A 222 1.67 -14.43 -22.96
C ALA A 222 2.20 -15.47 -21.96
N LEU A 223 1.47 -15.73 -20.86
CA LEU A 223 1.84 -16.73 -19.85
C LEU A 223 1.38 -18.16 -20.20
N ARG A 224 0.38 -18.33 -21.08
CA ARG A 224 -0.18 -19.65 -21.42
C ARG A 224 0.87 -20.66 -21.89
N PRO A 225 1.79 -20.34 -22.81
CA PRO A 225 2.79 -21.31 -23.26
C PRO A 225 3.69 -21.79 -22.12
N VAL A 226 4.04 -20.89 -21.19
CA VAL A 226 4.88 -21.23 -20.04
C VAL A 226 4.11 -22.11 -19.04
N ALA A 227 2.86 -21.79 -18.74
CA ALA A 227 2.02 -22.60 -17.87
C ALA A 227 1.81 -24.01 -18.46
N GLN A 228 1.59 -24.11 -19.78
CA GLN A 228 1.44 -25.39 -20.47
C GLN A 228 2.74 -26.21 -20.40
N ALA A 229 3.88 -25.62 -20.68
CA ALA A 229 5.18 -26.31 -20.58
C ALA A 229 5.46 -26.82 -19.15
N ILE A 230 5.08 -26.06 -18.11
CA ILE A 230 5.19 -26.50 -16.71
C ILE A 230 4.27 -27.70 -16.46
N SER A 231 3.03 -27.69 -16.99
CA SER A 231 2.08 -28.79 -16.80
C SER A 231 2.45 -30.06 -17.56
N GLU A 232 3.38 -30.01 -18.51
CA GLU A 232 3.96 -31.20 -19.16
C GLU A 232 4.94 -31.95 -18.23
N ILE A 233 5.40 -31.30 -17.16
CA ILE A 233 6.26 -31.94 -16.16
C ILE A 233 5.39 -32.79 -15.23
N ARG A 234 5.66 -34.08 -15.18
CA ARG A 234 4.90 -35.02 -14.34
C ARG A 234 4.95 -34.57 -12.86
N GLY A 235 3.79 -34.45 -12.26
CA GLY A 235 3.64 -34.01 -10.86
C GLY A 235 3.57 -32.48 -10.68
N LEU A 236 3.57 -31.70 -11.78
CA LEU A 236 3.26 -30.27 -11.74
C LEU A 236 1.96 -30.00 -12.52
N ASP A 237 1.16 -29.08 -11.98
CA ASP A 237 -0.05 -28.57 -12.63
C ASP A 237 -0.01 -27.03 -12.53
N ALA A 238 -0.18 -26.34 -13.63
CA ALA A 238 -0.03 -24.90 -13.73
C ALA A 238 -1.23 -24.22 -14.38
N ASP A 239 -1.81 -23.26 -13.68
CA ASP A 239 -2.91 -22.43 -14.12
C ASP A 239 -2.51 -20.96 -14.16
N ILE A 240 -3.25 -20.17 -14.94
CA ILE A 240 -3.12 -18.72 -14.92
C ILE A 240 -4.15 -18.14 -13.96
N GLU A 241 -3.69 -17.34 -13.00
CA GLU A 241 -4.53 -16.63 -12.04
C GLU A 241 -4.39 -15.12 -12.19
N GLN A 242 -5.49 -14.39 -12.01
CA GLN A 242 -5.46 -12.93 -11.90
C GLN A 242 -5.23 -12.52 -10.45
N ASP A 243 -4.65 -11.34 -10.27
CA ASP A 243 -4.51 -10.70 -8.95
C ASP A 243 -5.86 -10.61 -8.21
N GLU A 244 -5.87 -10.99 -6.95
CA GLU A 244 -7.10 -11.04 -6.12
C GLU A 244 -7.80 -9.69 -5.97
N ALA A 245 -7.07 -8.58 -6.08
CA ALA A 245 -7.64 -7.23 -6.09
C ALA A 245 -8.21 -6.78 -7.45
N GLY A 246 -8.23 -7.70 -8.44
CA GLY A 246 -8.77 -7.43 -9.78
C GLY A 246 -7.88 -6.55 -10.67
N ARG A 247 -6.61 -6.34 -10.28
CA ARG A 247 -5.65 -5.62 -11.13
C ARG A 247 -5.31 -6.46 -12.37
N ALA A 248 -4.85 -5.82 -13.43
CA ALA A 248 -4.40 -6.48 -14.66
C ALA A 248 -3.03 -7.17 -14.48
N ILE A 249 -2.86 -7.89 -13.40
CA ILE A 249 -1.64 -8.63 -13.04
C ILE A 249 -1.97 -10.11 -13.10
N TRP A 250 -1.30 -10.81 -14.00
CA TRP A 250 -1.46 -12.24 -14.21
C TRP A 250 -0.25 -13.00 -13.70
N ARG A 251 -0.46 -14.18 -13.14
CA ARG A 251 0.55 -15.06 -12.55
C ARG A 251 0.33 -16.48 -13.02
N ILE A 252 1.39 -17.28 -12.95
CA ILE A 252 1.29 -18.73 -13.13
C ILE A 252 1.24 -19.34 -11.74
N ARG A 253 0.12 -19.93 -11.38
CA ARG A 253 -0.07 -20.69 -10.15
C ARG A 253 0.33 -22.15 -10.40
N ILE A 254 1.27 -22.66 -9.61
CA ILE A 254 1.80 -24.01 -9.75
C ILE A 254 1.40 -24.84 -8.54
N ARG A 255 0.80 -25.99 -8.79
CA ARG A 255 0.51 -27.02 -7.80
C ARG A 255 1.52 -28.16 -7.95
N VAL A 256 2.07 -28.62 -6.85
CA VAL A 256 3.06 -29.71 -6.78
C VAL A 256 2.40 -30.95 -6.20
N ASN A 257 2.33 -32.02 -6.98
CA ASN A 257 2.02 -33.35 -6.48
C ASN A 257 3.32 -34.02 -6.05
N ALA A 258 3.61 -33.96 -4.75
CA ALA A 258 4.87 -34.45 -4.19
C ALA A 258 5.10 -35.95 -4.41
N GLN A 259 4.03 -36.77 -4.49
CA GLN A 259 4.15 -38.19 -4.71
C GLN A 259 4.58 -38.53 -6.14
N GLU A 260 4.08 -37.78 -7.13
CA GLU A 260 4.40 -38.01 -8.52
C GLU A 260 5.75 -37.36 -8.92
N LEU A 261 6.07 -36.19 -8.35
CA LEU A 261 7.29 -35.47 -8.65
C LEU A 261 8.50 -36.00 -7.87
N GLY A 262 8.26 -36.63 -6.69
CA GLY A 262 9.31 -37.09 -5.79
C GLY A 262 9.90 -36.00 -4.89
N MET A 263 9.32 -34.79 -4.92
CA MET A 263 9.72 -33.65 -4.07
C MET A 263 8.52 -32.74 -3.78
N ASP A 264 8.52 -32.06 -2.64
CA ASP A 264 7.44 -31.14 -2.26
C ASP A 264 7.65 -29.72 -2.84
N ALA A 265 6.67 -28.84 -2.64
CA ALA A 265 6.70 -27.49 -3.15
C ALA A 265 7.84 -26.64 -2.55
N TYR A 266 8.27 -26.93 -1.32
CA TYR A 266 9.39 -26.26 -0.69
C TYR A 266 10.72 -26.60 -1.39
N ALA A 267 10.91 -27.88 -1.71
CA ALA A 267 12.08 -28.36 -2.43
C ALA A 267 12.13 -27.81 -3.86
N VAL A 268 10.98 -27.79 -4.56
CA VAL A 268 10.89 -27.19 -5.91
C VAL A 268 11.24 -25.69 -5.88
N GLU A 269 10.66 -24.94 -4.97
CA GLU A 269 10.94 -23.49 -4.84
C GLU A 269 12.41 -23.23 -4.49
N ALA A 270 12.99 -24.04 -3.61
CA ALA A 270 14.41 -23.91 -3.27
C ALA A 270 15.32 -24.16 -4.48
N GLN A 271 15.01 -25.19 -5.28
CA GLN A 271 15.79 -25.48 -6.52
C GLN A 271 15.63 -24.36 -7.56
N LEU A 272 14.43 -23.77 -7.72
CA LEU A 272 14.25 -22.61 -8.61
C LEU A 272 15.08 -21.42 -8.19
N ARG A 273 15.24 -21.18 -6.90
CA ARG A 273 16.04 -20.09 -6.35
C ARG A 273 17.55 -20.35 -6.42
N GLU A 274 17.96 -21.62 -6.34
CA GLU A 274 19.37 -22.04 -6.32
C GLU A 274 19.90 -22.44 -7.71
N GLY A 275 19.09 -22.34 -8.75
CA GLY A 275 19.49 -22.62 -10.14
C GLY A 275 20.47 -21.58 -10.69
N ASP A 276 21.05 -21.86 -11.87
CA ASP A 276 21.95 -20.94 -12.58
C ASP A 276 21.34 -19.55 -12.80
N ILE A 277 20.04 -19.52 -13.04
CA ILE A 277 19.20 -18.31 -13.00
C ILE A 277 18.27 -18.47 -11.81
N ALA A 278 18.47 -17.62 -10.79
CA ALA A 278 17.64 -17.64 -9.61
C ALA A 278 16.23 -17.15 -9.93
N ILE A 279 15.22 -18.01 -9.73
CA ILE A 279 13.81 -17.67 -9.90
C ILE A 279 13.14 -17.60 -8.54
N TYR A 280 12.65 -16.42 -8.17
CA TYR A 280 11.94 -16.19 -6.91
C TYR A 280 10.43 -16.30 -7.12
N ALA A 281 9.78 -17.17 -6.34
CA ALA A 281 8.35 -17.41 -6.40
C ALA A 281 7.60 -16.73 -5.25
N ARG A 282 6.29 -16.54 -5.42
CA ARG A 282 5.40 -16.13 -4.33
C ARG A 282 5.04 -17.35 -3.49
N ARG A 283 5.39 -17.31 -2.20
CA ARG A 283 5.46 -18.46 -1.31
C ARG A 283 4.25 -18.63 -0.38
N TYR A 284 3.20 -17.82 -0.50
CA TYR A 284 2.09 -17.78 0.48
C TYR A 284 1.42 -19.12 0.75
N ASN A 285 1.33 -20.00 -0.26
CA ASN A 285 0.62 -21.27 -0.19
C ASN A 285 1.54 -22.50 -0.28
N LEU A 286 2.86 -22.35 -0.02
CA LEU A 286 3.81 -23.47 -0.07
C LEU A 286 3.39 -24.64 0.85
N HIS A 287 2.81 -24.35 2.02
CA HIS A 287 2.30 -25.34 2.96
C HIS A 287 1.13 -26.15 2.40
N GLN A 288 0.48 -25.69 1.33
CA GLN A 288 -0.58 -26.37 0.59
C GLN A 288 -0.06 -27.04 -0.69
N GLY A 289 1.25 -27.05 -0.91
CA GLY A 289 1.84 -27.57 -2.15
C GLY A 289 1.71 -26.60 -3.33
N VAL A 290 1.51 -25.30 -3.10
CA VAL A 290 1.23 -24.30 -4.14
C VAL A 290 2.16 -23.11 -4.01
N PHE A 291 2.64 -22.60 -5.15
CA PHE A 291 3.32 -21.30 -5.27
C PHE A 291 2.96 -20.63 -6.61
N SER A 292 3.25 -19.35 -6.74
CA SER A 292 2.97 -18.62 -8.00
C SER A 292 4.22 -17.93 -8.51
N LEU A 293 4.41 -17.96 -9.83
CA LEU A 293 5.39 -17.14 -10.55
C LEU A 293 4.74 -15.82 -10.95
N ASP A 294 5.34 -14.72 -10.53
CA ASP A 294 4.90 -13.37 -10.88
C ASP A 294 5.88 -12.83 -11.95
N PRO A 295 5.42 -12.48 -13.16
CA PRO A 295 6.28 -12.05 -14.25
C PRO A 295 6.86 -10.64 -14.03
N ARG A 296 6.43 -9.95 -13.00
CA ARG A 296 7.00 -8.65 -12.63
C ARG A 296 8.28 -8.88 -11.84
N THR A 297 9.28 -8.16 -12.14
CA THR A 297 10.60 -8.21 -11.45
C THR A 297 10.55 -7.59 -10.06
#